data_da4546af9a68a11c39792afb24d3c2f2
#
_entry.id   da4546af9a68a11c39792afb24d3c2f2
#
_cell.length_a   1.000
_cell.length_b   1.000
_cell.length_c   1.000
_cell.angle_alpha   90.00
_cell.angle_beta   90.00
_cell.angle_gamma   90.00
#
_symmetry.space_group_name_H-M   'P 1'
#
loop_
_entity.id
_entity.type
_entity.pdbx_description
1 polymer ?
#
loop_
_entity_poly.entity_id
_entity_poly.type
_entity_poly.pdbx_seq_one_letter_code
_entity_poly.pdbx_strand_id
1 'polypeptide(L)'
;MSDVFERQPGLTDLEFSMQETAHRFAKDIMRPAGQTIDRMDPELAFAKDSPYWEARKQFCDLGLHLGELVGEVTPMEFSRINGLITEELGWGDYGLAGSFFAASFPAYLAMMSGRPELMERFHYNQIGCWGLTEPNHGSDQIDYSQAISPHARGGEASDCVAVRKGDKLIIKGQKSAWISNGYIADVMSLFCRYDDGDNKNGRAAILVPLDLPGITRGKNIYKLGLRALPDSEIYFDDVEVPFENLVFGPEQYPHVLHGILSGGSGPVGALNTGLARAAYELALNYSKERVQGGEPIFKHKNIRIKLATMFQKITASRALYRHVMEQNVHNPELSYSVSSAAKTICVETAIDVTGLAFEVFGGAAVVFESGIEKLLRDARTGSIGEGQNDMVRLLASLDL
;
A
#
# COMPACT_ATOMS: atom_id res chain seq x y z
N MET A 1 -5.19 -14.19 -27.67
CA MET A 1 -3.86 -13.58 -27.80
C MET A 1 -3.17 -13.81 -26.50
N SER A 2 -2.00 -14.45 -26.50
CA SER A 2 -1.20 -14.58 -25.30
C SER A 2 -0.89 -13.16 -24.81
N ASP A 3 -1.23 -12.87 -23.57
CA ASP A 3 -0.86 -11.65 -22.89
C ASP A 3 0.67 -11.62 -22.85
N VAL A 4 1.25 -10.58 -23.40
CA VAL A 4 2.72 -10.40 -23.47
C VAL A 4 3.32 -10.36 -22.04
N PHE A 5 2.47 -10.15 -21.03
CA PHE A 5 2.85 -10.09 -19.63
C PHE A 5 2.54 -11.39 -18.83
N GLU A 6 1.80 -12.36 -19.41
CA GLU A 6 1.31 -13.55 -18.69
C GLU A 6 2.37 -14.59 -18.32
N ARG A 7 3.45 -14.70 -19.08
CA ARG A 7 4.47 -15.72 -18.79
C ARG A 7 5.86 -15.13 -18.72
N GLN A 8 6.44 -15.24 -17.54
CA GLN A 8 7.85 -14.97 -17.35
C GLN A 8 8.64 -16.27 -17.50
N PRO A 9 9.72 -16.26 -18.28
CA PRO A 9 10.63 -17.40 -18.28
C PRO A 9 11.31 -17.55 -16.91
N GLY A 10 11.37 -18.78 -16.41
CA GLY A 10 12.14 -19.13 -15.21
C GLY A 10 11.38 -19.06 -13.88
N LEU A 11 10.05 -18.94 -13.89
CA LEU A 11 9.24 -19.14 -12.68
C LEU A 11 9.21 -20.64 -12.31
N THR A 12 9.27 -20.91 -11.01
CA THR A 12 8.97 -22.23 -10.44
C THR A 12 7.48 -22.54 -10.57
N ASP A 13 7.09 -23.81 -10.42
CA ASP A 13 5.68 -24.20 -10.43
C ASP A 13 4.88 -23.51 -9.33
N LEU A 14 5.48 -23.31 -8.14
CA LEU A 14 4.86 -22.60 -7.03
C LEU A 14 4.64 -21.11 -7.38
N GLU A 15 5.67 -20.42 -7.85
CA GLU A 15 5.59 -19.01 -8.25
C GLU A 15 4.50 -18.80 -9.31
N PHE A 16 4.45 -19.67 -10.31
CA PHE A 16 3.43 -19.63 -11.36
C PHE A 16 2.02 -19.89 -10.81
N SER A 17 1.84 -20.93 -9.97
CA SER A 17 0.54 -21.25 -9.36
C SER A 17 0.01 -20.12 -8.49
N MET A 18 0.89 -19.47 -7.71
CA MET A 18 0.52 -18.32 -6.87
C MET A 18 0.13 -17.11 -7.71
N GLN A 19 0.87 -16.83 -8.78
CA GLN A 19 0.52 -15.77 -9.73
C GLN A 19 -0.85 -16.03 -10.39
N GLU A 20 -1.11 -17.26 -10.90
CA GLU A 20 -2.40 -17.60 -11.50
C GLU A 20 -3.56 -17.47 -10.50
N THR A 21 -3.35 -17.88 -9.26
CA THR A 21 -4.36 -17.76 -8.20
C THR A 21 -4.67 -16.30 -7.92
N ALA A 22 -3.64 -15.46 -7.78
CA ALA A 22 -3.80 -14.02 -7.58
C ALA A 22 -4.48 -13.36 -8.80
N HIS A 23 -4.11 -13.74 -10.03
CA HIS A 23 -4.73 -13.21 -11.24
C HIS A 23 -6.23 -13.54 -11.32
N ARG A 24 -6.61 -14.80 -11.07
CA ARG A 24 -8.03 -15.20 -11.05
C ARG A 24 -8.82 -14.44 -10.00
N PHE A 25 -8.30 -14.36 -8.78
CA PHE A 25 -8.89 -13.56 -7.70
C PHE A 25 -9.01 -12.08 -8.08
N ALA A 26 -7.97 -11.49 -8.62
CA ALA A 26 -7.95 -10.10 -9.07
C ALA A 26 -9.00 -9.84 -10.16
N LYS A 27 -9.13 -10.74 -11.13
CA LYS A 27 -10.04 -10.62 -12.26
C LYS A 27 -11.50 -10.85 -11.86
N ASP A 28 -11.76 -11.95 -11.15
CA ASP A 28 -13.12 -12.46 -10.97
C ASP A 28 -13.80 -11.85 -9.72
N ILE A 29 -13.00 -11.41 -8.74
CA ILE A 29 -13.50 -10.89 -7.46
C ILE A 29 -13.13 -9.42 -7.24
N MET A 30 -11.83 -9.08 -7.26
CA MET A 30 -11.41 -7.71 -6.88
C MET A 30 -11.91 -6.65 -7.86
N ARG A 31 -11.75 -6.88 -9.16
CA ARG A 31 -12.12 -5.87 -10.17
C ARG A 31 -13.61 -5.55 -10.14
N PRO A 32 -14.55 -6.51 -10.13
CA PRO A 32 -15.98 -6.23 -9.96
C PRO A 32 -16.30 -5.55 -8.62
N ALA A 33 -15.73 -6.02 -7.52
CA ALA A 33 -15.94 -5.44 -6.20
C ALA A 33 -15.43 -4.00 -6.13
N GLY A 34 -14.21 -3.73 -6.60
CA GLY A 34 -13.62 -2.40 -6.61
C GLY A 34 -14.40 -1.41 -7.47
N GLN A 35 -14.90 -1.82 -8.64
CA GLN A 35 -15.76 -1.01 -9.49
C GLN A 35 -17.10 -0.68 -8.83
N THR A 36 -17.67 -1.62 -8.10
CA THR A 36 -18.92 -1.42 -7.36
C THR A 36 -18.70 -0.44 -6.21
N ILE A 37 -17.68 -0.68 -5.37
CA ILE A 37 -17.35 0.17 -4.21
C ILE A 37 -17.00 1.61 -4.64
N ASP A 38 -16.30 1.78 -5.75
CA ASP A 38 -15.92 3.11 -6.26
C ASP A 38 -17.15 4.02 -6.54
N ARG A 39 -18.31 3.42 -6.78
CA ARG A 39 -19.57 4.13 -7.10
C ARG A 39 -20.54 4.22 -5.92
N MET A 40 -20.24 3.53 -4.81
CA MET A 40 -21.06 3.56 -3.62
C MET A 40 -20.89 4.86 -2.85
N ASP A 41 -21.92 5.19 -2.07
CA ASP A 41 -21.80 6.20 -1.02
C ASP A 41 -20.72 5.76 -0.02
N PRO A 42 -19.81 6.63 0.40
CA PRO A 42 -18.74 6.29 1.34
C PRO A 42 -19.20 5.64 2.65
N GLU A 43 -20.37 6.03 3.16
CA GLU A 43 -20.95 5.46 4.38
C GLU A 43 -21.45 4.03 4.17
N LEU A 44 -21.84 3.68 2.92
CA LEU A 44 -22.31 2.34 2.55
C LEU A 44 -21.21 1.43 2.00
N ALA A 45 -20.10 2.01 1.55
CA ALA A 45 -19.01 1.28 0.88
C ALA A 45 -18.42 0.15 1.73
N PHE A 46 -18.56 0.22 3.06
CA PHE A 46 -18.10 -0.78 4.02
C PHE A 46 -19.21 -1.29 4.95
N ALA A 47 -20.48 -1.10 4.57
CA ALA A 47 -21.61 -1.72 5.25
C ALA A 47 -21.53 -3.25 5.17
N LYS A 48 -22.26 -3.95 6.03
CA LYS A 48 -22.18 -5.41 6.22
C LYS A 48 -22.39 -6.22 4.93
N ASP A 49 -23.15 -5.70 3.99
CA ASP A 49 -23.48 -6.30 2.68
C ASP A 49 -22.57 -5.80 1.54
N SER A 50 -21.55 -5.00 1.85
CA SER A 50 -20.59 -4.55 0.86
C SER A 50 -19.80 -5.68 0.23
N PRO A 51 -19.50 -5.63 -1.07
CA PRO A 51 -18.65 -6.61 -1.74
C PRO A 51 -17.19 -6.62 -1.20
N TYR A 52 -16.81 -5.61 -0.42
CA TYR A 52 -15.52 -5.57 0.27
C TYR A 52 -15.29 -6.82 1.13
N TRP A 53 -16.29 -7.22 1.90
CA TRP A 53 -16.14 -8.31 2.88
C TRP A 53 -15.92 -9.66 2.24
N GLU A 54 -16.62 -9.94 1.14
CA GLU A 54 -16.41 -11.16 0.38
C GLU A 54 -15.02 -11.17 -0.28
N ALA A 55 -14.59 -10.06 -0.87
CA ALA A 55 -13.26 -9.93 -1.43
C ALA A 55 -12.17 -10.12 -0.36
N ARG A 56 -12.34 -9.52 0.82
CA ARG A 56 -11.41 -9.69 1.95
C ARG A 56 -11.36 -11.14 2.43
N LYS A 57 -12.52 -11.78 2.58
CA LYS A 57 -12.61 -13.18 2.99
C LYS A 57 -11.86 -14.09 2.02
N GLN A 58 -12.12 -13.97 0.72
CA GLN A 58 -11.45 -14.77 -0.29
C GLN A 58 -9.93 -14.50 -0.37
N PHE A 59 -9.50 -13.26 -0.19
CA PHE A 59 -8.07 -12.91 -0.09
C PHE A 59 -7.39 -13.71 1.03
N CYS A 60 -8.02 -13.80 2.20
CA CYS A 60 -7.50 -14.58 3.32
C CYS A 60 -7.56 -16.08 3.07
N ASP A 61 -8.71 -16.60 2.61
CA ASP A 61 -8.91 -18.03 2.36
C ASP A 61 -7.92 -18.60 1.31
N LEU A 62 -7.48 -17.75 0.36
CA LEU A 62 -6.49 -18.11 -0.66
C LEU A 62 -5.04 -17.92 -0.19
N GLY A 63 -4.80 -17.49 1.05
CA GLY A 63 -3.45 -17.26 1.59
C GLY A 63 -2.67 -16.14 0.88
N LEU A 64 -3.34 -15.21 0.19
CA LEU A 64 -2.70 -14.14 -0.59
C LEU A 64 -2.03 -13.06 0.29
N HIS A 65 -2.23 -13.09 1.60
CA HIS A 65 -1.49 -12.29 2.57
C HIS A 65 -0.06 -12.79 2.82
N LEU A 66 0.29 -13.99 2.30
CA LEU A 66 1.62 -14.62 2.35
C LEU A 66 2.14 -14.98 3.76
N GLY A 67 1.37 -14.75 4.82
CA GLY A 67 1.81 -15.03 6.19
C GLY A 67 2.21 -16.49 6.41
N GLU A 68 1.52 -17.42 5.74
CA GLU A 68 1.78 -18.87 5.83
C GLU A 68 3.03 -19.32 5.07
N LEU A 69 3.52 -18.50 4.12
CA LEU A 69 4.75 -18.80 3.36
C LEU A 69 6.02 -18.36 4.08
N VAL A 70 5.88 -17.56 5.14
CA VAL A 70 7.04 -17.07 5.89
C VAL A 70 7.72 -18.25 6.61
N GLY A 71 8.97 -18.51 6.24
CA GLY A 71 9.75 -19.63 6.77
C GLY A 71 9.57 -20.99 6.03
N GLU A 72 8.52 -21.10 5.17
CA GLU A 72 8.27 -22.30 4.36
C GLU A 72 9.01 -22.28 3.01
N VAL A 73 9.34 -21.08 2.53
CA VAL A 73 10.10 -20.87 1.29
C VAL A 73 11.36 -20.04 1.55
N THR A 74 12.30 -20.05 0.62
CA THR A 74 13.49 -19.20 0.74
C THR A 74 13.11 -17.71 0.69
N PRO A 75 13.90 -16.80 1.31
CA PRO A 75 13.63 -15.36 1.24
C PRO A 75 13.52 -14.84 -0.20
N MET A 76 14.29 -15.41 -1.13
CA MET A 76 14.24 -15.04 -2.55
C MET A 76 12.93 -15.49 -3.22
N GLU A 77 12.48 -16.71 -2.97
CA GLU A 77 11.19 -17.19 -3.48
C GLU A 77 10.03 -16.38 -2.89
N PHE A 78 10.07 -16.11 -1.57
CA PHE A 78 9.08 -15.24 -0.93
C PHE A 78 9.02 -13.86 -1.59
N SER A 79 10.17 -13.23 -1.82
CA SER A 79 10.26 -11.92 -2.46
C SER A 79 9.66 -11.94 -3.87
N ARG A 80 9.96 -12.96 -4.68
CA ARG A 80 9.41 -13.12 -6.05
C ARG A 80 7.90 -13.35 -6.02
N ILE A 81 7.41 -14.26 -5.19
CA ILE A 81 5.98 -14.54 -5.02
C ILE A 81 5.24 -13.27 -4.58
N ASN A 82 5.78 -12.54 -3.62
CA ASN A 82 5.22 -11.28 -3.16
C ASN A 82 5.10 -10.26 -4.30
N GLY A 83 6.14 -10.08 -5.11
CA GLY A 83 6.12 -9.19 -6.26
C GLY A 83 5.08 -9.58 -7.31
N LEU A 84 4.98 -10.88 -7.62
CA LEU A 84 4.01 -11.41 -8.58
C LEU A 84 2.56 -11.20 -8.11
N ILE A 85 2.25 -11.60 -6.88
CA ILE A 85 0.91 -11.43 -6.30
C ILE A 85 0.55 -9.95 -6.23
N THR A 86 1.45 -9.12 -5.73
CA THR A 86 1.19 -7.68 -5.57
C THR A 86 0.91 -6.99 -6.89
N GLU A 87 1.61 -7.36 -7.98
CA GLU A 87 1.32 -6.85 -9.31
C GLU A 87 -0.08 -7.25 -9.80
N GLU A 88 -0.50 -8.51 -9.56
CA GLU A 88 -1.85 -8.97 -9.93
C GLU A 88 -2.94 -8.28 -9.10
N LEU A 89 -2.73 -8.07 -7.80
CA LEU A 89 -3.67 -7.32 -6.96
C LEU A 89 -3.81 -5.86 -7.43
N GLY A 90 -2.70 -5.20 -7.79
CA GLY A 90 -2.72 -3.84 -8.36
C GLY A 90 -3.44 -3.76 -9.69
N TRP A 91 -3.32 -4.81 -10.52
CA TRP A 91 -4.08 -4.96 -11.76
C TRP A 91 -5.58 -5.17 -11.50
N GLY A 92 -5.94 -5.87 -10.43
CA GLY A 92 -7.33 -6.09 -10.02
C GLY A 92 -8.03 -4.81 -9.59
N ASP A 93 -7.62 -4.29 -8.45
CA ASP A 93 -8.10 -3.01 -7.89
C ASP A 93 -7.09 -2.43 -6.90
N TYR A 94 -6.60 -1.22 -7.17
CA TYR A 94 -5.58 -0.60 -6.35
C TYR A 94 -6.06 -0.26 -4.93
N GLY A 95 -7.33 0.18 -4.79
CA GLY A 95 -7.91 0.51 -3.49
C GLY A 95 -8.05 -0.71 -2.58
N LEU A 96 -8.61 -1.82 -3.09
CA LEU A 96 -8.70 -3.09 -2.36
C LEU A 96 -7.32 -3.64 -2.01
N ALA A 97 -6.38 -3.62 -2.95
CA ALA A 97 -5.02 -4.07 -2.70
C ALA A 97 -4.36 -3.26 -1.57
N GLY A 98 -4.47 -1.92 -1.60
CA GLY A 98 -3.98 -1.04 -0.53
C GLY A 98 -4.62 -1.36 0.83
N SER A 99 -5.93 -1.64 0.86
CA SER A 99 -6.63 -2.05 2.07
C SER A 99 -6.12 -3.40 2.62
N PHE A 100 -5.90 -4.39 1.76
CA PHE A 100 -5.40 -5.70 2.17
C PHE A 100 -3.96 -5.62 2.69
N PHE A 101 -3.12 -4.76 2.09
CA PHE A 101 -1.79 -4.46 2.61
C PHE A 101 -1.84 -3.81 3.99
N ALA A 102 -2.62 -2.75 4.15
CA ALA A 102 -2.77 -2.07 5.43
C ALA A 102 -3.30 -3.03 6.51
N ALA A 103 -4.21 -3.95 6.13
CA ALA A 103 -4.74 -4.96 7.04
C ALA A 103 -3.67 -5.90 7.60
N SER A 104 -2.62 -6.19 6.83
CA SER A 104 -1.55 -7.11 7.23
C SER A 104 -0.49 -6.46 8.14
N PHE A 105 -0.50 -5.15 8.29
CA PHE A 105 0.59 -4.41 8.92
C PHE A 105 0.81 -4.75 10.40
N PRO A 106 -0.21 -4.90 11.28
CA PRO A 106 0.01 -5.30 12.67
C PRO A 106 0.64 -6.69 12.82
N ALA A 107 0.21 -7.66 12.01
CA ALA A 107 0.81 -8.99 12.00
C ALA A 107 2.27 -8.95 11.53
N TYR A 108 2.57 -8.15 10.49
CA TYR A 108 3.94 -7.93 10.03
C TYR A 108 4.82 -7.29 11.12
N LEU A 109 4.31 -6.28 11.83
CA LEU A 109 5.04 -5.62 12.92
C LEU A 109 5.28 -6.58 14.10
N ALA A 110 4.28 -7.42 14.43
CA ALA A 110 4.43 -8.48 15.44
C ALA A 110 5.51 -9.49 15.04
N MET A 111 5.51 -9.91 13.78
CA MET A 111 6.53 -10.82 13.23
C MET A 111 7.94 -10.21 13.30
N MET A 112 8.11 -8.95 12.91
CA MET A 112 9.39 -8.24 13.00
C MET A 112 9.95 -8.18 14.43
N SER A 113 9.09 -8.19 15.44
CA SER A 113 9.50 -8.19 16.85
C SER A 113 10.18 -9.48 17.30
N GLY A 114 9.94 -10.60 16.58
CA GLY A 114 10.37 -11.94 16.97
C GLY A 114 9.72 -12.46 18.25
N ARG A 115 8.63 -11.82 18.74
CA ARG A 115 7.94 -12.15 20.00
C ARG A 115 6.71 -13.01 19.73
N PRO A 116 6.74 -14.33 20.08
CA PRO A 116 5.66 -15.26 19.78
C PRO A 116 4.29 -14.83 20.35
N GLU A 117 4.29 -14.24 21.55
CA GLU A 117 3.07 -13.78 22.21
C GLU A 117 2.37 -12.63 21.47
N LEU A 118 3.12 -11.80 20.74
CA LEU A 118 2.54 -10.76 19.87
C LEU A 118 2.04 -11.37 18.56
N MET A 119 2.77 -12.33 18.00
CA MET A 119 2.38 -13.00 16.76
C MET A 119 1.09 -13.81 16.94
N GLU A 120 0.87 -14.41 18.10
CA GLU A 120 -0.37 -15.13 18.43
C GLU A 120 -1.57 -14.15 18.57
N ARG A 121 -1.35 -12.99 19.18
CA ARG A 121 -2.41 -11.99 19.44
C ARG A 121 -2.74 -11.14 18.22
N PHE A 122 -1.77 -10.87 17.34
CA PHE A 122 -1.90 -9.96 16.20
C PHE A 122 -1.55 -10.70 14.92
N HIS A 123 -2.57 -11.26 14.27
CA HIS A 123 -2.44 -12.17 13.14
C HIS A 123 -3.14 -11.64 11.88
N TYR A 124 -2.83 -12.19 10.72
CA TYR A 124 -3.28 -11.73 9.40
C TYR A 124 -4.80 -11.77 9.16
N ASN A 125 -5.58 -12.49 9.96
CA ASN A 125 -7.05 -12.52 9.86
C ASN A 125 -7.71 -11.26 10.42
N GLN A 126 -7.03 -10.51 11.30
CA GLN A 126 -7.49 -9.21 11.79
C GLN A 126 -7.34 -8.14 10.69
N ILE A 127 -8.15 -7.10 10.79
CA ILE A 127 -8.00 -5.94 9.92
C ILE A 127 -7.11 -4.93 10.61
N GLY A 128 -5.92 -4.75 10.06
CA GLY A 128 -4.98 -3.77 10.55
C GLY A 128 -5.10 -2.41 9.89
N CYS A 129 -4.53 -1.42 10.56
CA CYS A 129 -4.25 -0.10 9.99
C CYS A 129 -2.88 0.41 10.42
N TRP A 130 -2.34 1.38 9.68
CA TRP A 130 -1.06 2.00 9.98
C TRP A 130 -1.23 3.46 10.41
N GLY A 131 -1.05 3.72 11.71
CA GLY A 131 -1.18 5.02 12.34
C GLY A 131 0.14 5.77 12.42
N LEU A 132 0.64 6.33 11.31
CA LEU A 132 1.86 7.13 11.27
C LEU A 132 1.55 8.63 11.28
N THR A 133 0.80 9.12 10.29
CA THR A 133 0.55 10.55 10.08
C THR A 133 -0.39 11.16 11.12
N GLU A 134 -0.20 12.44 11.40
CA GLU A 134 -0.96 13.26 12.36
C GLU A 134 -1.51 14.51 11.67
N PRO A 135 -2.47 15.25 12.26
CA PRO A 135 -3.03 16.44 11.61
C PRO A 135 -2.01 17.46 11.16
N ASN A 136 -0.96 17.67 11.94
CA ASN A 136 0.10 18.64 11.65
C ASN A 136 1.37 17.98 11.05
N HIS A 137 1.37 16.63 10.88
CA HIS A 137 2.54 15.87 10.45
C HIS A 137 2.15 14.81 9.41
N GLY A 138 2.56 15.03 8.18
CA GLY A 138 2.31 14.12 7.04
C GLY A 138 3.55 13.30 6.68
N SER A 139 4.09 13.52 5.49
CA SER A 139 5.25 12.79 4.99
C SER A 139 6.57 13.10 5.72
N ASP A 140 6.64 14.15 6.52
CA ASP A 140 7.75 14.39 7.46
C ASP A 140 7.92 13.24 8.48
N GLN A 141 6.84 12.50 8.77
CA GLN A 141 6.86 11.35 9.67
C GLN A 141 7.69 10.17 9.16
N ILE A 142 7.96 10.08 7.84
CA ILE A 142 8.84 9.03 7.28
C ILE A 142 10.33 9.35 7.44
N ASP A 143 10.70 10.54 7.92
CA ASP A 143 12.10 10.90 8.18
C ASP A 143 12.65 10.14 9.40
N TYR A 144 13.04 8.88 9.17
CA TYR A 144 13.66 8.04 10.20
C TYR A 144 14.99 8.60 10.68
N SER A 145 15.69 9.36 9.84
CA SER A 145 16.98 9.97 10.15
C SER A 145 16.87 11.21 11.03
N GLN A 146 15.68 11.86 11.03
CA GLN A 146 15.42 13.16 11.65
C GLN A 146 16.36 14.28 11.15
N ALA A 147 16.97 14.09 9.98
CA ALA A 147 17.91 15.04 9.39
C ALA A 147 17.21 16.09 8.51
N ILE A 148 16.10 15.70 7.85
CA ILE A 148 15.37 16.54 6.91
C ILE A 148 14.38 17.44 7.63
N SER A 149 13.64 16.87 8.59
CA SER A 149 12.55 17.53 9.30
C SER A 149 12.87 17.64 10.79
N PRO A 150 13.79 18.54 11.19
CA PRO A 150 14.20 18.66 12.58
C PRO A 150 13.02 19.02 13.54
N HIS A 151 11.96 19.63 13.02
CA HIS A 151 10.73 19.95 13.75
C HIS A 151 9.79 18.75 13.89
N ALA A 152 9.91 17.73 13.05
CA ALA A 152 9.22 16.44 13.20
C ALA A 152 9.86 15.53 14.27
N ARG A 153 10.98 15.98 14.84
CA ARG A 153 11.60 15.31 15.98
C ARG A 153 10.59 15.29 17.10
N GLY A 154 10.00 14.15 17.43
CA GLY A 154 9.16 13.82 18.58
C GLY A 154 9.01 14.86 19.68
N GLY A 155 9.05 16.13 19.31
CA GLY A 155 8.99 17.26 20.22
C GLY A 155 7.58 17.51 20.74
N GLU A 156 7.39 18.60 21.45
CA GLU A 156 6.11 19.05 22.01
C GLU A 156 4.99 19.21 20.96
N ALA A 157 5.33 19.10 19.67
CA ALA A 157 4.41 19.29 18.53
C ALA A 157 3.68 18.02 18.08
N SER A 158 4.04 16.81 18.56
CA SER A 158 3.32 15.58 18.16
C SER A 158 1.92 15.54 18.75
N ASP A 159 0.93 15.32 17.86
CA ASP A 159 -0.49 15.29 18.24
C ASP A 159 -0.88 13.96 18.94
N CYS A 160 -0.01 12.95 18.91
CA CYS A 160 -0.25 11.65 19.54
C CYS A 160 0.96 11.21 20.38
N VAL A 161 0.70 10.87 21.64
CA VAL A 161 1.73 10.45 22.59
C VAL A 161 1.30 9.22 23.39
N ALA A 162 2.24 8.30 23.60
CA ALA A 162 2.14 7.19 24.53
C ALA A 162 3.04 7.46 25.74
N VAL A 163 2.46 7.60 26.94
CA VAL A 163 3.18 7.82 28.18
C VAL A 163 3.24 6.53 28.97
N ARG A 164 4.44 6.10 29.35
CA ARG A 164 4.61 4.93 30.21
C ARG A 164 4.21 5.20 31.65
N LYS A 165 3.33 4.35 32.20
CA LYS A 165 2.95 4.36 33.61
C LYS A 165 3.01 2.94 34.19
N GLY A 166 4.17 2.58 34.73
CA GLY A 166 4.41 1.23 35.24
C GLY A 166 4.38 0.18 34.13
N ASP A 167 3.43 -0.73 34.21
CA ASP A 167 3.19 -1.82 33.26
C ASP A 167 2.19 -1.48 32.14
N LYS A 168 1.83 -0.19 32.00
CA LYS A 168 0.88 0.32 31.01
C LYS A 168 1.46 1.47 30.21
N LEU A 169 0.87 1.67 29.03
CA LEU A 169 0.98 2.87 28.22
C LEU A 169 -0.35 3.61 28.24
N ILE A 170 -0.31 4.92 28.45
CA ILE A 170 -1.48 5.79 28.32
C ILE A 170 -1.33 6.58 27.03
N ILE A 171 -2.24 6.35 26.10
CA ILE A 171 -2.20 6.99 24.77
C ILE A 171 -3.19 8.13 24.73
N LYS A 172 -2.73 9.30 24.26
CA LYS A 172 -3.52 10.52 24.06
C LYS A 172 -3.25 11.13 22.69
N GLY A 173 -4.25 11.85 22.16
CA GLY A 173 -4.12 12.62 20.93
C GLY A 173 -4.85 11.98 19.78
N GLN A 174 -4.36 12.19 18.55
CA GLN A 174 -5.07 11.70 17.37
C GLN A 174 -4.12 11.37 16.22
N LYS A 175 -4.61 10.53 15.31
CA LYS A 175 -4.04 10.29 14.01
C LYS A 175 -4.87 10.96 12.91
N SER A 176 -4.20 11.32 11.81
CA SER A 176 -4.81 12.08 10.71
C SER A 176 -5.94 11.31 10.02
N ALA A 177 -6.67 12.02 9.17
CA ALA A 177 -7.74 11.48 8.33
C ALA A 177 -7.27 10.41 7.32
N TRP A 178 -5.98 10.29 7.09
CA TRP A 178 -5.36 9.44 6.07
C TRP A 178 -4.87 8.10 6.60
N ILE A 179 -5.51 7.60 7.67
CA ILE A 179 -5.18 6.28 8.21
C ILE A 179 -5.91 5.22 7.39
N SER A 180 -5.13 4.54 6.53
CA SER A 180 -5.61 3.43 5.70
C SER A 180 -6.23 2.34 6.57
N ASN A 181 -7.46 1.93 6.25
CA ASN A 181 -8.35 1.07 7.05
C ASN A 181 -8.81 1.66 8.40
N GLY A 182 -8.48 2.87 8.76
CA GLY A 182 -8.84 3.46 10.06
C GLY A 182 -10.33 3.34 10.40
N TYR A 183 -11.19 3.38 9.39
CA TYR A 183 -12.64 3.24 9.55
C TYR A 183 -13.11 1.85 9.98
N ILE A 184 -12.41 0.78 9.54
CA ILE A 184 -12.84 -0.62 9.74
C ILE A 184 -11.87 -1.47 10.56
N ALA A 185 -10.68 -0.97 10.90
CA ALA A 185 -9.61 -1.77 11.49
C ALA A 185 -9.92 -2.29 12.90
N ASP A 186 -9.46 -3.50 13.20
CA ASP A 186 -9.48 -4.11 14.53
C ASP A 186 -8.27 -3.67 15.37
N VAL A 187 -7.11 -3.48 14.71
CA VAL A 187 -5.82 -3.22 15.35
C VAL A 187 -5.06 -2.12 14.60
N MET A 188 -4.40 -1.24 15.33
CA MET A 188 -3.49 -0.24 14.77
C MET A 188 -2.03 -0.57 15.07
N SER A 189 -1.17 -0.50 14.05
CA SER A 189 0.26 -0.27 14.22
C SER A 189 0.47 1.22 14.44
N LEU A 190 0.53 1.63 15.70
CA LEU A 190 0.65 3.03 16.09
C LEU A 190 2.11 3.45 16.17
N PHE A 191 2.49 4.44 15.38
CA PHE A 191 3.78 5.10 15.43
C PHE A 191 3.58 6.50 16.02
N CYS A 192 4.08 6.75 17.25
CA CYS A 192 3.81 8.00 17.95
C CYS A 192 4.99 8.44 18.80
N ARG A 193 4.87 9.63 19.39
CA ARG A 193 5.79 10.07 20.42
C ARG A 193 5.67 9.14 21.64
N TYR A 194 6.80 8.88 22.28
CA TYR A 194 6.90 8.04 23.45
C TYR A 194 7.58 8.79 24.60
N ASP A 195 7.00 8.70 25.80
CA ASP A 195 7.48 9.33 27.02
C ASP A 195 7.50 8.29 28.15
N ASP A 196 8.68 7.98 28.67
CA ASP A 196 8.86 7.10 29.83
C ASP A 196 9.39 7.84 31.06
N GLY A 197 9.40 9.18 30.98
CA GLY A 197 9.92 10.05 32.04
C GLY A 197 11.39 10.45 31.84
N ASP A 198 12.22 9.53 31.43
CA ASP A 198 13.65 9.78 31.12
C ASP A 198 13.82 10.25 29.66
N ASN A 199 13.06 9.67 28.73
CA ASN A 199 13.04 10.04 27.34
C ASN A 199 11.66 10.61 26.95
N LYS A 200 11.51 11.94 26.98
CA LYS A 200 10.22 12.62 26.72
C LYS A 200 9.89 12.80 25.24
N ASN A 201 10.87 12.64 24.36
CA ASN A 201 10.76 12.93 22.93
C ASN A 201 11.14 11.71 22.07
N GLY A 202 11.14 10.52 22.65
CA GLY A 202 11.32 9.29 21.92
C GLY A 202 10.17 9.03 20.95
N ARG A 203 10.37 8.09 20.04
CA ARG A 203 9.32 7.53 19.20
C ARG A 203 9.21 6.04 19.43
N ALA A 204 8.01 5.51 19.26
CA ALA A 204 7.76 4.09 19.45
C ALA A 204 6.75 3.56 18.43
N ALA A 205 6.79 2.24 18.23
CA ALA A 205 5.79 1.47 17.52
C ALA A 205 5.05 0.56 18.50
N ILE A 206 3.72 0.68 18.53
CA ILE A 206 2.85 0.04 19.50
C ILE A 206 1.70 -0.65 18.76
N LEU A 207 1.33 -1.86 19.18
CA LEU A 207 0.14 -2.56 18.67
C LEU A 207 -1.07 -2.24 19.58
N VAL A 208 -2.04 -1.54 19.01
CA VAL A 208 -3.21 -1.02 19.75
C VAL A 208 -4.49 -1.65 19.23
N PRO A 209 -5.16 -2.52 20.02
CA PRO A 209 -6.54 -2.93 19.71
C PRO A 209 -7.46 -1.70 19.69
N LEU A 210 -8.32 -1.61 18.66
CA LEU A 210 -9.13 -0.41 18.44
C LEU A 210 -10.56 -0.51 19.02
N ASP A 211 -10.83 -1.52 19.81
CA ASP A 211 -12.06 -1.70 20.62
C ASP A 211 -11.90 -1.23 22.07
N LEU A 212 -10.72 -0.70 22.43
CA LEU A 212 -10.43 -0.24 23.79
C LEU A 212 -11.24 1.04 24.14
N PRO A 213 -11.63 1.21 25.41
CA PRO A 213 -12.25 2.43 25.90
C PRO A 213 -11.37 3.66 25.62
N GLY A 214 -11.99 4.78 25.26
CA GLY A 214 -11.29 6.03 24.94
C GLY A 214 -10.88 6.16 23.47
N ILE A 215 -11.13 5.15 22.64
CA ILE A 215 -10.89 5.23 21.19
C ILE A 215 -12.18 5.63 20.48
N THR A 216 -12.08 6.64 19.61
CA THR A 216 -13.15 7.02 18.67
C THR A 216 -12.59 7.19 17.26
N ARG A 217 -13.47 7.02 16.28
CA ARG A 217 -13.11 7.09 14.85
C ARG A 217 -13.93 8.15 14.14
N GLY A 218 -13.34 8.80 13.16
CA GLY A 218 -14.04 9.64 12.21
C GLY A 218 -14.89 8.84 11.22
N LYS A 219 -15.50 9.55 10.27
CA LYS A 219 -16.24 8.95 9.17
C LYS A 219 -15.28 8.44 8.10
N ASN A 220 -15.76 7.51 7.27
CA ASN A 220 -15.04 7.14 6.05
C ASN A 220 -14.96 8.33 5.09
N ILE A 221 -13.75 8.62 4.59
CA ILE A 221 -13.50 9.81 3.77
C ILE A 221 -13.81 9.56 2.31
N TYR A 222 -14.56 10.48 1.69
CA TYR A 222 -14.82 10.47 0.26
C TYR A 222 -13.63 11.03 -0.51
N LYS A 223 -12.91 10.16 -1.21
CA LYS A 223 -11.65 10.49 -1.90
C LYS A 223 -11.81 10.58 -3.41
N LEU A 224 -10.83 11.19 -4.06
CA LEU A 224 -10.71 11.22 -5.52
C LEU A 224 -10.59 9.80 -6.09
N GLY A 225 -9.65 9.01 -5.57
CA GLY A 225 -9.36 7.62 -5.95
C GLY A 225 -9.18 6.73 -4.72
N LEU A 226 -8.85 5.45 -4.93
CA LEU A 226 -8.70 4.43 -3.88
C LEU A 226 -9.93 4.34 -2.96
N ARG A 227 -11.14 4.46 -3.52
CA ARG A 227 -12.37 4.50 -2.72
C ARG A 227 -12.67 3.17 -2.01
N ALA A 228 -12.06 2.08 -2.47
CA ALA A 228 -12.12 0.77 -1.81
C ALA A 228 -11.07 0.59 -0.69
N LEU A 229 -10.29 1.62 -0.37
CA LEU A 229 -9.43 1.72 0.81
C LEU A 229 -10.08 2.71 1.78
N PRO A 230 -10.68 2.28 2.90
CA PRO A 230 -11.35 3.19 3.83
C PRO A 230 -10.34 3.93 4.70
N ASP A 231 -10.41 5.25 4.71
CA ASP A 231 -9.58 6.10 5.55
C ASP A 231 -10.42 6.85 6.59
N SER A 232 -9.87 7.06 7.78
CA SER A 232 -10.54 7.80 8.86
C SER A 232 -9.54 8.31 9.88
N GLU A 233 -9.89 9.41 10.57
CA GLU A 233 -9.21 9.83 11.79
C GLU A 233 -9.41 8.80 12.90
N ILE A 234 -8.44 8.73 13.82
CA ILE A 234 -8.55 7.95 15.06
C ILE A 234 -8.09 8.81 16.22
N TYR A 235 -8.95 8.90 17.24
CA TYR A 235 -8.75 9.71 18.44
C TYR A 235 -8.52 8.82 19.65
N PHE A 236 -7.61 9.24 20.53
CA PHE A 236 -7.23 8.56 21.75
C PHE A 236 -7.44 9.51 22.94
N ASP A 237 -8.30 9.12 23.86
CA ASP A 237 -8.57 9.84 25.12
C ASP A 237 -8.21 8.96 26.31
N ASP A 238 -6.99 9.13 26.83
CA ASP A 238 -6.43 8.37 27.95
C ASP A 238 -6.53 6.83 27.76
N VAL A 239 -6.26 6.33 26.56
CA VAL A 239 -6.38 4.91 26.24
C VAL A 239 -5.29 4.10 26.96
N GLU A 240 -5.70 3.14 27.78
CA GLU A 240 -4.80 2.23 28.47
C GLU A 240 -4.46 1.02 27.61
N VAL A 241 -3.17 0.79 27.36
CA VAL A 241 -2.65 -0.35 26.63
C VAL A 241 -1.56 -1.03 27.47
N PRO A 242 -1.52 -2.39 27.54
CA PRO A 242 -0.43 -3.08 28.24
C PRO A 242 0.94 -2.69 27.69
N PHE A 243 1.94 -2.54 28.56
CA PHE A 243 3.31 -2.20 28.14
C PHE A 243 3.91 -3.22 27.20
N GLU A 244 3.50 -4.49 27.30
CA GLU A 244 3.91 -5.57 26.38
C GLU A 244 3.53 -5.32 24.91
N ASN A 245 2.56 -4.46 24.62
CA ASN A 245 2.18 -4.06 23.28
C ASN A 245 3.16 -3.05 22.64
N LEU A 246 4.13 -2.51 23.40
CA LEU A 246 5.27 -1.79 22.85
C LEU A 246 6.13 -2.77 22.06
N VAL A 247 6.14 -2.62 20.73
CA VAL A 247 6.90 -3.51 19.84
C VAL A 247 8.33 -3.04 19.72
N PHE A 248 8.51 -1.75 19.41
CA PHE A 248 9.82 -1.12 19.26
C PHE A 248 9.86 0.23 19.99
N GLY A 249 10.87 0.38 20.84
CA GLY A 249 11.13 1.60 21.57
C GLY A 249 12.01 2.59 20.78
N PRO A 250 12.37 3.73 21.41
CA PRO A 250 13.09 4.82 20.75
C PRO A 250 14.40 4.44 20.08
N GLU A 251 15.14 3.52 20.68
CA GLU A 251 16.45 3.08 20.15
C GLU A 251 16.32 2.31 18.84
N GLN A 252 15.27 1.49 18.69
CA GLN A 252 15.06 0.66 17.51
C GLN A 252 14.25 1.37 16.43
N TYR A 253 13.48 2.39 16.81
CA TYR A 253 12.51 3.06 15.92
C TYR A 253 13.10 3.51 14.58
N PRO A 254 14.25 4.20 14.51
CA PRO A 254 14.80 4.65 13.23
C PRO A 254 15.14 3.49 12.29
N HIS A 255 15.75 2.43 12.83
CA HIS A 255 16.10 1.24 12.05
C HIS A 255 14.86 0.48 11.56
N VAL A 256 13.87 0.33 12.42
CA VAL A 256 12.60 -0.34 12.06
C VAL A 256 11.86 0.44 10.98
N LEU A 257 11.72 1.76 11.12
CA LEU A 257 11.05 2.57 10.11
C LEU A 257 11.79 2.56 8.78
N HIS A 258 13.13 2.65 8.80
CA HIS A 258 13.96 2.46 7.61
C HIS A 258 13.70 1.11 6.94
N GLY A 259 13.70 0.01 7.69
CA GLY A 259 13.44 -1.34 7.18
C GLY A 259 12.04 -1.48 6.56
N ILE A 260 11.02 -0.90 7.19
CA ILE A 260 9.65 -0.87 6.68
C ILE A 260 9.56 -0.12 5.34
N LEU A 261 10.14 1.06 5.26
CA LEU A 261 10.12 1.90 4.06
C LEU A 261 10.91 1.26 2.91
N SER A 262 12.08 0.70 3.21
CA SER A 262 12.92 0.01 2.22
C SER A 262 12.24 -1.27 1.73
N GLY A 263 11.72 -2.10 2.63
CA GLY A 263 11.02 -3.34 2.30
C GLY A 263 9.71 -3.11 1.56
N GLY A 264 8.98 -2.04 1.89
CA GLY A 264 7.70 -1.67 1.28
C GLY A 264 7.82 -1.07 -0.13
N SER A 265 8.95 -0.47 -0.46
CA SER A 265 9.14 0.25 -1.74
C SER A 265 8.97 -0.65 -2.97
N GLY A 266 9.46 -1.88 -2.93
CA GLY A 266 9.31 -2.87 -4.00
C GLY A 266 7.85 -3.28 -4.23
N PRO A 267 7.12 -3.76 -3.21
CA PRO A 267 5.68 -4.05 -3.30
C PRO A 267 4.85 -2.87 -3.78
N VAL A 268 5.10 -1.65 -3.31
CA VAL A 268 4.42 -0.44 -3.83
C VAL A 268 4.72 -0.24 -5.32
N GLY A 269 5.95 -0.50 -5.76
CA GLY A 269 6.32 -0.50 -7.18
C GLY A 269 5.56 -1.54 -7.99
N ALA A 270 5.43 -2.77 -7.48
CA ALA A 270 4.68 -3.86 -8.10
C ALA A 270 3.18 -3.50 -8.24
N LEU A 271 2.57 -2.97 -7.17
CA LEU A 271 1.18 -2.55 -7.13
C LEU A 271 0.86 -1.51 -8.22
N ASN A 272 1.71 -0.48 -8.34
CA ASN A 272 1.57 0.56 -9.35
C ASN A 272 1.84 0.05 -10.78
N THR A 273 2.75 -0.90 -10.94
CA THR A 273 3.00 -1.57 -12.23
C THR A 273 1.77 -2.37 -12.66
N GLY A 274 1.10 -3.06 -11.74
CA GLY A 274 -0.17 -3.75 -11.97
C GLY A 274 -1.28 -2.80 -12.43
N LEU A 275 -1.45 -1.67 -11.75
CA LEU A 275 -2.39 -0.61 -12.16
C LEU A 275 -2.10 -0.08 -13.56
N ALA A 276 -0.83 0.20 -13.88
CA ALA A 276 -0.40 0.64 -15.21
C ALA A 276 -0.72 -0.41 -16.28
N ARG A 277 -0.48 -1.70 -15.98
CA ARG A 277 -0.83 -2.82 -16.86
C ARG A 277 -2.34 -2.88 -17.13
N ALA A 278 -3.17 -2.72 -16.11
CA ALA A 278 -4.62 -2.69 -16.27
C ALA A 278 -5.07 -1.59 -17.23
N ALA A 279 -4.52 -0.40 -17.10
CA ALA A 279 -4.83 0.73 -17.98
C ALA A 279 -4.38 0.49 -19.43
N TYR A 280 -3.18 -0.06 -19.60
CA TYR A 280 -2.65 -0.43 -20.92
C TYR A 280 -3.53 -1.46 -21.63
N GLU A 281 -3.88 -2.55 -20.95
CA GLU A 281 -4.69 -3.63 -21.53
C GLU A 281 -6.08 -3.14 -21.93
N LEU A 282 -6.70 -2.30 -21.08
CA LEU A 282 -7.98 -1.68 -21.36
C LEU A 282 -7.89 -0.78 -22.62
N ALA A 283 -6.86 0.06 -22.71
CA ALA A 283 -6.63 0.93 -23.88
C ALA A 283 -6.30 0.12 -25.16
N LEU A 284 -5.50 -0.94 -25.04
CA LEU A 284 -5.18 -1.82 -26.14
C LEU A 284 -6.44 -2.50 -26.71
N ASN A 285 -7.30 -3.05 -25.86
CA ASN A 285 -8.54 -3.70 -26.28
C ASN A 285 -9.50 -2.71 -26.91
N TYR A 286 -9.75 -1.57 -26.23
CA TYR A 286 -10.55 -0.49 -26.77
C TYR A 286 -10.07 -0.03 -28.15
N SER A 287 -8.76 0.14 -28.35
CA SER A 287 -8.19 0.59 -29.62
C SER A 287 -8.43 -0.38 -30.79
N LYS A 288 -8.55 -1.67 -30.52
CA LYS A 288 -8.83 -2.71 -31.52
C LYS A 288 -10.30 -2.74 -31.94
N GLU A 289 -11.19 -2.32 -31.06
CA GLU A 289 -12.66 -2.35 -31.27
C GLU A 289 -13.19 -1.01 -31.78
N ARG A 290 -12.67 0.12 -31.25
CA ARG A 290 -13.12 1.46 -31.60
C ARG A 290 -12.77 1.84 -33.03
N VAL A 291 -13.76 2.18 -33.83
CA VAL A 291 -13.59 2.64 -35.21
C VAL A 291 -13.69 4.17 -35.26
N GLN A 292 -12.69 4.81 -35.85
CA GLN A 292 -12.66 6.23 -36.24
C GLN A 292 -11.88 6.38 -37.53
N GLY A 293 -12.28 7.32 -38.40
CA GLY A 293 -11.65 7.48 -39.71
C GLY A 293 -11.81 6.28 -40.64
N GLY A 294 -12.86 5.46 -40.42
CA GLY A 294 -13.19 4.30 -41.25
C GLY A 294 -12.48 2.99 -40.87
N GLU A 295 -11.64 2.98 -39.84
CA GLU A 295 -10.92 1.78 -39.40
C GLU A 295 -10.70 1.76 -37.86
N PRO A 296 -10.36 0.61 -37.25
CA PRO A 296 -9.99 0.54 -35.85
C PRO A 296 -8.84 1.52 -35.54
N ILE A 297 -8.98 2.27 -34.41
CA ILE A 297 -7.99 3.32 -34.06
C ILE A 297 -6.60 2.73 -33.79
N PHE A 298 -6.50 1.44 -33.47
CA PHE A 298 -5.23 0.70 -33.36
C PHE A 298 -4.37 0.82 -34.63
N LYS A 299 -4.95 1.03 -35.81
CA LYS A 299 -4.20 1.19 -37.06
C LYS A 299 -3.58 2.59 -37.22
N HIS A 300 -4.07 3.59 -36.45
CA HIS A 300 -3.52 4.94 -36.52
C HIS A 300 -2.16 5.02 -35.83
N LYS A 301 -1.19 5.67 -36.48
CA LYS A 301 0.21 5.71 -36.02
C LYS A 301 0.38 6.36 -34.66
N ASN A 302 -0.36 7.45 -34.37
CA ASN A 302 -0.34 8.15 -33.08
C ASN A 302 -0.83 7.26 -31.93
N ILE A 303 -1.86 6.43 -32.14
CA ILE A 303 -2.34 5.45 -31.15
C ILE A 303 -1.30 4.37 -30.91
N ARG A 304 -0.69 3.83 -31.98
CA ARG A 304 0.36 2.81 -31.87
C ARG A 304 1.59 3.33 -31.11
N ILE A 305 1.98 4.59 -31.30
CA ILE A 305 3.07 5.20 -30.54
C ILE A 305 2.72 5.25 -29.06
N LYS A 306 1.51 5.69 -28.69
CA LYS A 306 1.05 5.70 -27.27
C LYS A 306 1.08 4.32 -26.65
N LEU A 307 0.53 3.31 -27.34
CA LEU A 307 0.53 1.92 -26.88
C LEU A 307 1.95 1.37 -26.69
N ALA A 308 2.85 1.63 -27.63
CA ALA A 308 4.25 1.22 -27.52
C ALA A 308 4.96 1.91 -26.34
N THR A 309 4.71 3.22 -26.13
CA THR A 309 5.25 3.97 -24.99
C THR A 309 4.77 3.41 -23.66
N MET A 310 3.47 3.13 -23.53
CA MET A 310 2.92 2.50 -22.33
C MET A 310 3.56 1.14 -22.05
N PHE A 311 3.66 0.28 -23.06
CA PHE A 311 4.30 -1.04 -22.98
C PHE A 311 5.75 -0.94 -22.48
N GLN A 312 6.55 -0.03 -23.06
CA GLN A 312 7.95 0.17 -22.67
C GLN A 312 8.08 0.65 -21.22
N LYS A 313 7.22 1.60 -20.79
CA LYS A 313 7.20 2.11 -19.41
C LYS A 313 6.85 1.01 -18.41
N ILE A 314 5.85 0.18 -18.68
CA ILE A 314 5.46 -0.95 -17.83
C ILE A 314 6.60 -1.98 -17.75
N THR A 315 7.24 -2.31 -18.88
CA THR A 315 8.37 -3.24 -18.92
C THR A 315 9.53 -2.76 -18.05
N ALA A 316 9.88 -1.47 -18.13
CA ALA A 316 10.93 -0.85 -17.33
C ALA A 316 10.55 -0.83 -15.83
N SER A 317 9.32 -0.45 -15.51
CA SER A 317 8.78 -0.43 -14.15
C SER A 317 8.84 -1.81 -13.49
N ARG A 318 8.41 -2.85 -14.24
CA ARG A 318 8.45 -4.25 -13.79
C ARG A 318 9.87 -4.73 -13.51
N ALA A 319 10.82 -4.43 -14.40
CA ALA A 319 12.22 -4.79 -14.20
C ALA A 319 12.80 -4.09 -12.96
N LEU A 320 12.45 -2.83 -12.74
CA LEU A 320 12.95 -2.05 -11.61
C LEU A 320 12.44 -2.59 -10.26
N TYR A 321 11.12 -2.76 -10.07
CA TYR A 321 10.63 -3.20 -8.77
C TYR A 321 11.15 -4.61 -8.41
N ARG A 322 11.26 -5.50 -9.39
CA ARG A 322 11.83 -6.85 -9.20
C ARG A 322 13.28 -6.79 -8.78
N HIS A 323 14.06 -6.01 -9.48
CA HIS A 323 15.47 -5.80 -9.13
C HIS A 323 15.60 -5.28 -7.69
N VAL A 324 14.81 -4.29 -7.31
CA VAL A 324 14.82 -3.74 -5.94
C VAL A 324 14.41 -4.80 -4.91
N MET A 325 13.37 -5.57 -5.17
CA MET A 325 12.92 -6.64 -4.26
C MET A 325 13.99 -7.73 -4.09
N GLU A 326 14.68 -8.12 -5.16
CA GLU A 326 15.80 -9.06 -5.09
C GLU A 326 17.00 -8.47 -4.34
N GLN A 327 17.33 -7.20 -4.58
CA GLN A 327 18.40 -6.51 -3.86
C GLN A 327 18.13 -6.41 -2.35
N ASN A 328 16.89 -6.14 -1.94
CA ASN A 328 16.51 -6.09 -0.53
C ASN A 328 16.71 -7.44 0.20
N VAL A 329 16.60 -8.57 -0.52
CA VAL A 329 16.88 -9.90 0.04
C VAL A 329 18.38 -10.14 0.18
N HIS A 330 19.18 -9.75 -0.81
CA HIS A 330 20.62 -9.96 -0.82
C HIS A 330 21.38 -8.99 0.11
N ASN A 331 20.85 -7.80 0.29
CA ASN A 331 21.45 -6.75 1.08
C ASN A 331 20.39 -6.04 1.95
N PRO A 332 20.07 -6.56 3.14
CA PRO A 332 19.10 -5.94 4.05
C PRO A 332 19.47 -4.51 4.50
N GLU A 333 20.76 -4.16 4.45
CA GLU A 333 21.28 -2.82 4.72
C GLU A 333 21.30 -1.93 3.45
N LEU A 334 20.50 -2.30 2.43
CA LEU A 334 20.46 -1.57 1.17
C LEU A 334 20.10 -0.11 1.42
N SER A 335 20.84 0.79 0.76
CA SER A 335 20.59 2.22 0.78
C SER A 335 19.13 2.52 0.37
N TYR A 336 18.47 3.39 1.12
CA TYR A 336 17.11 3.82 0.81
C TYR A 336 17.02 4.48 -0.58
N SER A 337 18.11 5.08 -1.08
CA SER A 337 18.16 5.64 -2.43
C SER A 337 17.88 4.61 -3.51
N VAL A 338 18.36 3.37 -3.34
CA VAL A 338 18.08 2.27 -4.29
C VAL A 338 16.66 1.74 -4.13
N SER A 339 16.24 1.41 -2.90
CA SER A 339 14.92 0.81 -2.66
C SER A 339 13.79 1.78 -3.03
N SER A 340 13.90 3.05 -2.67
CA SER A 340 12.89 4.09 -2.95
C SER A 340 12.67 4.37 -4.44
N ALA A 341 13.64 4.01 -5.30
CA ALA A 341 13.49 4.15 -6.76
C ALA A 341 12.31 3.32 -7.28
N ALA A 342 12.06 2.13 -6.73
CA ALA A 342 10.89 1.32 -7.11
C ALA A 342 9.59 2.06 -6.80
N LYS A 343 9.45 2.65 -5.60
CA LYS A 343 8.27 3.42 -5.22
C LYS A 343 8.06 4.62 -6.15
N THR A 344 9.05 5.47 -6.28
CA THR A 344 8.86 6.76 -6.97
C THR A 344 8.67 6.59 -8.48
N ILE A 345 9.52 5.80 -9.13
CA ILE A 345 9.50 5.63 -10.60
C ILE A 345 8.29 4.82 -11.05
N CYS A 346 7.92 3.73 -10.33
CA CYS A 346 6.77 2.94 -10.72
C CYS A 346 5.44 3.68 -10.52
N VAL A 347 5.32 4.51 -9.47
CA VAL A 347 4.17 5.40 -9.26
C VAL A 347 4.05 6.41 -10.42
N GLU A 348 5.13 7.07 -10.80
CA GLU A 348 5.12 8.02 -11.92
C GLU A 348 4.82 7.31 -13.25
N THR A 349 5.32 6.09 -13.43
CA THR A 349 4.96 5.25 -14.56
C THR A 349 3.45 4.97 -14.62
N ALA A 350 2.82 4.66 -13.49
CA ALA A 350 1.37 4.42 -13.45
C ALA A 350 0.58 5.69 -13.81
N ILE A 351 1.00 6.85 -13.32
CA ILE A 351 0.40 8.14 -13.65
C ILE A 351 0.50 8.43 -15.16
N ASP A 352 1.68 8.25 -15.74
CA ASP A 352 1.93 8.49 -17.17
C ASP A 352 1.13 7.52 -18.04
N VAL A 353 1.15 6.22 -17.71
CA VAL A 353 0.46 5.19 -18.48
C VAL A 353 -1.06 5.38 -18.42
N THR A 354 -1.63 5.67 -17.25
CA THR A 354 -3.06 5.94 -17.13
C THR A 354 -3.47 7.20 -17.88
N GLY A 355 -2.62 8.25 -17.90
CA GLY A 355 -2.83 9.45 -18.69
C GLY A 355 -2.83 9.15 -20.19
N LEU A 356 -1.86 8.39 -20.70
CA LEU A 356 -1.80 7.99 -22.11
C LEU A 356 -3.00 7.10 -22.50
N ALA A 357 -3.40 6.18 -21.62
CA ALA A 357 -4.57 5.34 -21.82
C ALA A 357 -5.86 6.17 -21.91
N PHE A 358 -6.02 7.16 -21.02
CA PHE A 358 -7.13 8.11 -21.05
C PHE A 358 -7.21 8.85 -22.40
N GLU A 359 -6.08 9.29 -22.95
CA GLU A 359 -6.01 9.93 -24.27
C GLU A 359 -6.39 8.98 -25.43
N VAL A 360 -6.09 7.67 -25.32
CA VAL A 360 -6.50 6.65 -26.30
C VAL A 360 -8.02 6.51 -26.36
N PHE A 361 -8.70 6.61 -25.21
CA PHE A 361 -10.16 6.57 -25.11
C PHE A 361 -10.83 7.82 -25.67
N GLY A 362 -10.14 8.97 -25.68
CA GLY A 362 -10.71 10.24 -26.11
C GLY A 362 -11.95 10.62 -25.28
N GLY A 363 -13.02 11.06 -25.93
CA GLY A 363 -14.25 11.47 -25.23
C GLY A 363 -14.89 10.36 -24.37
N ALA A 364 -14.69 9.09 -24.69
CA ALA A 364 -15.18 7.98 -23.89
C ALA A 364 -14.46 7.86 -22.52
N ALA A 365 -13.30 8.47 -22.37
CA ALA A 365 -12.54 8.40 -21.12
C ALA A 365 -13.21 9.11 -19.94
N VAL A 366 -14.09 10.11 -20.21
CA VAL A 366 -14.72 10.92 -19.15
C VAL A 366 -15.97 10.30 -18.55
N VAL A 367 -16.43 9.15 -19.09
CA VAL A 367 -17.63 8.46 -18.59
C VAL A 367 -17.23 7.28 -17.68
N PHE A 368 -17.97 7.10 -16.60
CA PHE A 368 -17.67 6.08 -15.58
C PHE A 368 -17.69 4.65 -16.13
N GLU A 369 -18.49 4.38 -17.15
CA GLU A 369 -18.61 3.06 -17.78
C GLU A 369 -17.32 2.61 -18.48
N SER A 370 -16.44 3.54 -18.85
CA SER A 370 -15.17 3.23 -19.49
C SER A 370 -14.18 2.53 -18.54
N GLY A 371 -14.28 2.79 -17.24
CA GLY A 371 -13.37 2.29 -16.20
C GLY A 371 -11.96 2.90 -16.24
N ILE A 372 -11.56 3.57 -17.32
CA ILE A 372 -10.23 4.18 -17.42
C ILE A 372 -10.08 5.39 -16.51
N GLU A 373 -11.17 6.14 -16.28
CA GLU A 373 -11.18 7.29 -15.40
C GLU A 373 -10.87 6.89 -13.95
N LYS A 374 -11.36 5.71 -13.49
CA LYS A 374 -11.06 5.17 -12.17
C LYS A 374 -9.56 4.89 -12.03
N LEU A 375 -8.96 4.21 -13.02
CA LEU A 375 -7.53 3.89 -13.01
C LEU A 375 -6.67 5.16 -12.98
N LEU A 376 -7.08 6.22 -13.69
CA LEU A 376 -6.41 7.53 -13.65
C LEU A 376 -6.52 8.18 -12.27
N ARG A 377 -7.69 8.16 -11.63
CA ARG A 377 -7.90 8.71 -10.27
C ARG A 377 -7.09 7.95 -9.23
N ASP A 378 -7.09 6.63 -9.32
CA ASP A 378 -6.34 5.76 -8.42
C ASP A 378 -4.82 5.99 -8.55
N ALA A 379 -4.28 6.08 -9.77
CA ALA A 379 -2.87 6.34 -10.00
C ALA A 379 -2.38 7.66 -9.39
N ARG A 380 -3.22 8.71 -9.42
CA ARG A 380 -2.86 10.03 -8.86
C ARG A 380 -2.61 9.98 -7.36
N THR A 381 -3.30 9.12 -6.63
CA THR A 381 -3.11 8.99 -5.18
C THR A 381 -1.79 8.32 -4.81
N GLY A 382 -1.23 7.49 -5.68
CA GLY A 382 0.06 6.82 -5.46
C GLY A 382 1.23 7.77 -5.22
N SER A 383 1.22 8.98 -5.80
CA SER A 383 2.30 9.96 -5.58
C SER A 383 2.33 10.58 -4.18
N ILE A 384 1.26 10.38 -3.42
CA ILE A 384 1.07 10.93 -2.07
C ILE A 384 1.17 9.81 -1.02
N GLY A 385 0.59 8.65 -1.28
CA GLY A 385 0.59 7.49 -0.39
C GLY A 385 2.00 6.93 -0.15
N GLU A 386 2.22 6.26 0.97
CA GLU A 386 3.50 5.68 1.39
C GLU A 386 4.67 6.71 1.40
N GLY A 387 4.35 7.96 1.78
CA GLY A 387 5.22 9.10 1.65
C GLY A 387 5.11 9.79 0.29
N GLN A 388 4.98 11.10 0.30
CA GLN A 388 4.95 11.92 -0.92
C GLN A 388 6.28 11.79 -1.70
N ASN A 389 6.23 11.63 -3.02
CA ASN A 389 7.40 11.28 -3.85
C ASN A 389 8.61 12.20 -3.67
N ASP A 390 8.41 13.50 -3.50
CA ASP A 390 9.55 14.43 -3.31
C ASP A 390 10.17 14.27 -1.92
N MET A 391 9.36 14.01 -0.88
CA MET A 391 9.89 13.70 0.45
C MET A 391 10.67 12.38 0.44
N VAL A 392 10.18 11.36 -0.28
CA VAL A 392 10.91 10.09 -0.48
C VAL A 392 12.25 10.32 -1.17
N ARG A 393 12.28 11.15 -2.24
CA ARG A 393 13.53 11.52 -2.93
C ARG A 393 14.48 12.32 -2.04
N LEU A 394 13.94 13.24 -1.26
CA LEU A 394 14.73 14.03 -0.32
C LEU A 394 15.39 13.12 0.73
N LEU A 395 14.63 12.18 1.29
CA LEU A 395 15.14 11.19 2.24
C LEU A 395 16.21 10.30 1.57
N ALA A 396 15.94 9.81 0.36
CA ALA A 396 16.90 9.03 -0.43
C ALA A 396 18.20 9.79 -0.74
N SER A 397 18.14 11.12 -0.86
CA SER A 397 19.32 11.93 -1.16
C SER A 397 20.33 12.01 -0.01
N LEU A 398 19.95 11.58 1.20
CA LEU A 398 20.87 11.52 2.33
C LEU A 398 21.92 10.41 2.19
N ASP A 399 21.66 9.44 1.32
CA ASP A 399 22.55 8.29 1.06
C ASP A 399 23.47 8.55 -0.16
N LEU A 400 23.35 9.69 -0.83
CA LEU A 400 24.17 10.06 -1.98
C LEU A 400 25.37 10.90 -1.56
#